data_d739f67208f9827ea6c12081ad351258
#
_entry.id   d739f67208f9827ea6c12081ad351258
#
_cell.length_a   1.000
_cell.length_b   1.000
_cell.length_c   1.000
_cell.angle_alpha   90.00
_cell.angle_beta   90.00
_cell.angle_gamma   90.00
#
_symmetry.space_group_name_H-M   'P 1'
#
loop_
_entity.id
_entity.type
_entity.pdbx_description
1 polymer ?
#
loop_
_entity_poly.entity_id
_entity_poly.type
_entity_poly.pdbx_seq_one_letter_code
_entity_poly.pdbx_strand_id
1 'polypeptide(L)'
;AFVFFQSLTLLLASLLILLPFKSVYAADIALIIDDIGYKSDDINAFTLPSEVTFSILPHTPYSLSFSQLAEQQQREVMMHVPMEALSGKTLGPGALTSNMLPNAIKASLAAAHKSVPNAIAINNHMGSKLTQLTLPMTATMEYLHEKGLYFVDSRTTRYSRAESIADKLGVPNLHRHVFLDHIPEPKHIAMQFKRLRRVANKYGQAVGIAHTH
;
A
#
# COMPACT_ATOMS: atom_id res chain seq x y z
N ALA A 1 -65.41 -3.71 20.49
CA ALA A 1 -64.82 -3.31 19.19
C ALA A 1 -63.54 -2.44 19.34
N PHE A 2 -63.36 -1.73 20.47
CA PHE A 2 -62.21 -0.81 20.65
C PHE A 2 -60.91 -1.52 21.09
N VAL A 3 -60.97 -2.66 21.69
CA VAL A 3 -59.77 -3.40 22.19
C VAL A 3 -59.02 -4.12 21.07
N PHE A 4 -59.68 -4.52 19.99
CA PHE A 4 -59.03 -5.20 18.85
C PHE A 4 -58.20 -4.28 17.97
N PHE A 5 -58.52 -2.99 17.90
CA PHE A 5 -57.77 -2.01 17.08
C PHE A 5 -56.46 -1.60 17.74
N GLN A 6 -56.38 -1.55 19.08
CA GLN A 6 -55.11 -1.24 19.79
C GLN A 6 -54.12 -2.38 19.75
N SER A 7 -54.52 -3.63 19.68
CA SER A 7 -53.63 -4.78 19.60
C SER A 7 -53.00 -4.90 18.19
N LEU A 8 -53.69 -4.53 17.16
CA LEU A 8 -53.17 -4.59 15.77
C LEU A 8 -52.16 -3.47 15.46
N THR A 9 -52.32 -2.28 16.04
CA THR A 9 -51.35 -1.18 15.90
C THR A 9 -50.07 -1.44 16.68
N LEU A 10 -50.09 -2.07 17.82
CA LEU A 10 -48.91 -2.49 18.60
C LEU A 10 -48.15 -3.62 17.90
N LEU A 11 -48.82 -4.53 17.21
CA LEU A 11 -48.16 -5.60 16.45
C LEU A 11 -47.45 -5.06 15.19
N LEU A 12 -48.04 -4.06 14.52
CA LEU A 12 -47.39 -3.41 13.37
C LEU A 12 -46.20 -2.51 13.76
N ALA A 13 -46.26 -1.86 14.92
CA ALA A 13 -45.15 -1.07 15.45
C ALA A 13 -43.95 -1.96 15.90
N SER A 14 -44.23 -3.15 16.44
CA SER A 14 -43.17 -4.10 16.83
C SER A 14 -42.50 -4.80 15.62
N LEU A 15 -43.18 -4.89 14.48
CA LEU A 15 -42.64 -5.48 13.26
C LEU A 15 -41.68 -4.53 12.52
N LEU A 16 -41.79 -3.21 12.74
CA LEU A 16 -40.91 -2.20 12.11
C LEU A 16 -39.52 -2.15 12.77
N ILE A 17 -39.35 -2.66 13.98
CA ILE A 17 -38.10 -2.62 14.76
C ILE A 17 -37.13 -3.77 14.38
N LEU A 18 -37.57 -4.76 13.63
CA LEU A 18 -36.81 -5.95 13.25
C LEU A 18 -36.20 -5.91 11.83
N LEU A 19 -36.27 -4.76 11.15
CA LEU A 19 -35.53 -4.61 9.91
C LEU A 19 -34.03 -4.54 10.25
N PRO A 20 -33.19 -5.50 9.80
CA PRO A 20 -31.76 -5.42 10.00
C PRO A 20 -31.25 -4.15 9.30
N PHE A 21 -30.79 -3.19 10.08
CA PHE A 21 -30.00 -2.09 9.53
C PHE A 21 -28.78 -2.73 8.88
N LYS A 22 -28.80 -2.89 7.56
CA LYS A 22 -27.58 -3.18 6.82
C LYS A 22 -26.67 -1.97 7.00
N SER A 23 -25.69 -2.07 7.88
CA SER A 23 -24.60 -1.12 7.93
C SER A 23 -23.98 -1.07 6.54
N VAL A 24 -24.21 0.00 5.81
CA VAL A 24 -23.49 0.28 4.57
C VAL A 24 -22.10 0.71 5.02
N TYR A 25 -21.18 -0.24 5.14
CA TYR A 25 -19.79 0.10 5.29
C TYR A 25 -19.34 0.80 4.01
N ALA A 26 -18.80 2.00 4.14
CA ALA A 26 -18.11 2.66 3.04
C ALA A 26 -16.92 1.78 2.65
N ALA A 27 -16.71 1.64 1.34
CA ALA A 27 -15.56 0.87 0.86
C ALA A 27 -14.30 1.73 0.95
N ASP A 28 -13.24 1.21 1.57
CA ASP A 28 -11.98 1.92 1.77
C ASP A 28 -11.11 1.87 0.52
N ILE A 29 -10.49 2.99 0.19
CA ILE A 29 -9.51 3.10 -0.89
C ILE A 29 -8.24 3.73 -0.35
N ALA A 30 -7.13 2.98 -0.40
CA ALA A 30 -5.79 3.50 -0.18
C ALA A 30 -5.17 3.90 -1.52
N LEU A 31 -4.64 5.12 -1.60
CA LEU A 31 -3.88 5.63 -2.74
C LEU A 31 -2.43 5.80 -2.35
N ILE A 32 -1.52 5.28 -3.17
CA ILE A 32 -0.08 5.37 -2.96
C ILE A 32 0.54 6.03 -4.20
N ILE A 33 1.44 6.98 -3.97
CA ILE A 33 2.29 7.56 -5.01
C ILE A 33 3.70 7.02 -4.82
N ASP A 34 4.15 6.22 -5.78
CA ASP A 34 5.48 5.61 -5.82
C ASP A 34 6.52 6.53 -6.50
N ASP A 35 7.78 6.15 -6.45
CA ASP A 35 8.95 6.75 -7.12
C ASP A 35 9.33 8.16 -6.65
N ILE A 36 8.86 8.61 -5.50
CA ILE A 36 9.19 9.93 -4.93
C ILE A 36 10.64 9.94 -4.44
N GLY A 37 11.39 11.01 -4.77
CA GLY A 37 12.69 11.29 -4.17
C GLY A 37 13.84 11.59 -5.11
N TYR A 38 13.75 11.30 -6.40
CA TYR A 38 14.82 11.61 -7.36
C TYR A 38 14.78 13.04 -7.88
N LYS A 39 13.58 13.60 -8.09
CA LYS A 39 13.39 14.89 -8.75
C LYS A 39 12.94 15.94 -7.72
N SER A 40 13.42 17.18 -7.85
CA SER A 40 12.88 18.31 -7.07
C SER A 40 11.39 18.50 -7.30
N ASP A 41 10.92 18.23 -8.52
CA ASP A 41 9.53 18.41 -8.93
C ASP A 41 8.56 17.40 -8.28
N ASP A 42 9.08 16.33 -7.68
CA ASP A 42 8.27 15.41 -6.88
C ASP A 42 7.57 16.14 -5.72
N ILE A 43 8.06 17.33 -5.32
CA ILE A 43 7.40 18.20 -4.35
C ILE A 43 5.97 18.58 -4.76
N ASN A 44 5.65 18.59 -6.06
CA ASN A 44 4.32 18.91 -6.53
C ASN A 44 3.28 17.87 -6.06
N ALA A 45 3.69 16.62 -5.80
CA ALA A 45 2.82 15.60 -5.23
C ALA A 45 2.31 15.99 -3.84
N PHE A 46 3.04 16.83 -3.09
CA PHE A 46 2.67 17.28 -1.75
C PHE A 46 1.45 18.22 -1.72
N THR A 47 0.96 18.64 -2.89
CA THR A 47 -0.32 19.35 -3.03
C THR A 47 -1.54 18.41 -2.98
N LEU A 48 -1.33 17.09 -3.08
CA LEU A 48 -2.39 16.10 -2.92
C LEU A 48 -2.88 16.07 -1.46
N PRO A 49 -4.11 15.61 -1.20
CA PRO A 49 -4.63 15.42 0.16
C PRO A 49 -3.69 14.58 1.02
N SER A 50 -3.60 14.85 2.32
CA SER A 50 -2.67 14.17 3.25
C SER A 50 -2.96 12.68 3.44
N GLU A 51 -4.16 12.25 3.10
CA GLU A 51 -4.60 10.85 3.12
C GLU A 51 -3.96 9.98 2.01
N VAL A 52 -3.33 10.62 1.01
CA VAL A 52 -2.57 9.91 -0.02
C VAL A 52 -1.20 9.54 0.53
N THR A 53 -0.90 8.26 0.64
CA THR A 53 0.38 7.74 1.12
C THR A 53 1.48 7.93 0.08
N PHE A 54 2.67 8.32 0.53
CA PHE A 54 3.84 8.43 -0.34
C PHE A 54 4.82 7.29 -0.12
N SER A 55 5.33 6.75 -1.22
CA SER A 55 6.36 5.74 -1.22
C SER A 55 7.66 6.33 -1.77
N ILE A 56 8.61 6.53 -0.86
CA ILE A 56 9.84 7.29 -1.12
C ILE A 56 10.99 6.32 -1.38
N LEU A 57 11.67 6.49 -2.50
CA LEU A 57 12.88 5.75 -2.85
C LEU A 57 14.01 6.11 -1.86
N PRO A 58 14.59 5.13 -1.15
CA PRO A 58 15.67 5.39 -0.21
C PRO A 58 16.96 5.78 -0.95
N HIS A 59 17.85 6.52 -0.23
CA HIS A 59 19.16 6.94 -0.73
C HIS A 59 19.13 7.82 -1.99
N THR A 60 18.01 8.48 -2.26
CA THR A 60 17.87 9.46 -3.35
C THR A 60 18.12 10.88 -2.81
N PRO A 61 18.35 11.88 -3.69
CA PRO A 61 18.69 13.25 -3.25
C PRO A 61 17.67 13.88 -2.29
N TYR A 62 16.39 13.52 -2.41
CA TYR A 62 15.31 14.12 -1.66
C TYR A 62 14.65 13.17 -0.64
N SER A 63 15.16 11.94 -0.46
CA SER A 63 14.54 10.94 0.42
C SER A 63 14.26 11.49 1.82
N LEU A 64 15.28 12.07 2.47
CA LEU A 64 15.17 12.57 3.83
C LEU A 64 14.27 13.80 3.92
N SER A 65 14.48 14.79 3.04
CA SER A 65 13.72 16.04 3.07
C SER A 65 12.23 15.82 2.79
N PHE A 66 11.89 14.93 1.85
CA PHE A 66 10.50 14.61 1.55
C PHE A 66 9.85 13.73 2.65
N SER A 67 10.62 12.84 3.29
CA SER A 67 10.14 12.13 4.47
C SER A 67 9.77 13.10 5.60
N GLN A 68 10.62 14.08 5.87
CA GLN A 68 10.37 15.11 6.89
C GLN A 68 9.18 16.04 6.52
N LEU A 69 9.07 16.42 5.25
CA LEU A 69 7.93 17.22 4.78
C LEU A 69 6.60 16.46 4.89
N ALA A 70 6.60 15.18 4.59
CA ALA A 70 5.42 14.33 4.76
C ALA A 70 4.99 14.22 6.22
N GLU A 71 5.94 14.10 7.15
CA GLU A 71 5.67 14.11 8.59
C GLU A 71 5.02 15.42 9.04
N GLN A 72 5.50 16.57 8.56
CA GLN A 72 4.89 17.88 8.84
C GLN A 72 3.44 17.97 8.35
N GLN A 73 3.10 17.25 7.28
CA GLN A 73 1.73 17.14 6.76
C GLN A 73 0.90 16.03 7.43
N GLN A 74 1.46 15.32 8.42
CA GLN A 74 0.84 14.13 9.02
C GLN A 74 0.47 13.04 7.98
N ARG A 75 1.25 12.96 6.91
CA ARG A 75 1.08 12.03 5.79
C ARG A 75 1.83 10.74 6.06
N GLU A 76 1.19 9.61 5.81
CA GLU A 76 1.84 8.31 5.84
C GLU A 76 2.91 8.18 4.76
N VAL A 77 4.02 7.56 5.14
CA VAL A 77 5.17 7.32 4.24
C VAL A 77 5.57 5.86 4.31
N MET A 78 5.96 5.30 3.16
CA MET A 78 6.64 4.00 3.05
C MET A 78 8.00 4.15 2.39
N MET A 79 8.87 3.20 2.66
CA MET A 79 10.10 3.01 1.89
C MET A 79 9.76 2.27 0.58
N HIS A 80 10.07 2.90 -0.56
CA HIS A 80 9.96 2.27 -1.88
C HIS A 80 11.26 1.53 -2.21
N VAL A 81 11.38 0.30 -1.72
CA VAL A 81 12.66 -0.43 -1.75
C VAL A 81 12.90 -1.05 -3.12
N PRO A 82 14.00 -0.70 -3.81
CA PRO A 82 14.36 -1.35 -5.06
C PRO A 82 14.65 -2.84 -4.86
N MET A 83 14.01 -3.68 -5.66
CA MET A 83 14.14 -5.13 -5.59
C MET A 83 14.40 -5.72 -6.97
N GLU A 84 15.21 -6.77 -7.04
CA GLU A 84 15.63 -7.40 -8.29
C GLU A 84 14.46 -7.83 -9.16
N ALA A 85 14.52 -7.45 -10.45
CA ALA A 85 13.52 -7.77 -11.46
C ALA A 85 14.01 -8.83 -12.43
N LEU A 86 13.09 -9.60 -13.02
CA LEU A 86 13.38 -10.57 -14.08
C LEU A 86 13.96 -9.93 -15.35
N SER A 87 13.65 -8.65 -15.57
CA SER A 87 14.13 -7.91 -16.76
C SER A 87 15.61 -7.59 -16.74
N GLY A 88 16.31 -7.77 -15.60
CA GLY A 88 17.72 -7.39 -15.45
C GLY A 88 17.98 -5.88 -15.50
N LYS A 89 16.94 -5.04 -15.40
CA LYS A 89 17.10 -3.58 -15.34
C LYS A 89 17.96 -3.18 -14.15
N THR A 90 18.78 -2.14 -14.37
CA THR A 90 19.57 -1.52 -13.30
C THR A 90 18.66 -1.07 -12.15
N LEU A 91 19.05 -1.45 -10.94
CA LEU A 91 18.35 -1.09 -9.73
C LEU A 91 18.92 0.21 -9.14
N GLY A 92 18.10 0.91 -8.39
CA GLY A 92 18.54 2.07 -7.62
C GLY A 92 19.44 1.72 -6.43
N PRO A 93 19.98 2.71 -5.72
CA PRO A 93 20.83 2.50 -4.55
C PRO A 93 20.05 1.75 -3.44
N GLY A 94 20.78 0.92 -2.69
CA GLY A 94 20.20 0.12 -1.59
C GLY A 94 19.33 -1.05 -2.05
N ALA A 95 19.42 -1.44 -3.33
CA ALA A 95 18.60 -2.50 -3.90
C ALA A 95 18.84 -3.86 -3.24
N LEU A 96 17.75 -4.60 -3.05
CA LEU A 96 17.79 -5.99 -2.62
C LEU A 96 17.93 -6.91 -3.84
N THR A 97 18.88 -7.85 -3.78
CA THR A 97 19.14 -8.80 -4.86
C THR A 97 19.11 -10.24 -4.35
N SER A 98 18.87 -11.17 -5.28
CA SER A 98 18.69 -12.59 -4.97
C SER A 98 19.93 -13.30 -4.42
N ASN A 99 21.13 -12.72 -4.60
CA ASN A 99 22.39 -13.24 -4.09
C ASN A 99 22.80 -12.68 -2.72
N MET A 100 22.01 -11.77 -2.15
CA MET A 100 22.27 -11.23 -0.81
C MET A 100 21.97 -12.26 0.27
N LEU A 101 22.85 -12.32 1.28
CA LEU A 101 22.59 -13.07 2.49
C LEU A 101 21.53 -12.36 3.36
N PRO A 102 20.79 -13.08 4.23
CA PRO A 102 19.74 -12.49 5.07
C PRO A 102 20.20 -11.28 5.88
N ASN A 103 21.38 -11.34 6.49
CA ASN A 103 21.93 -10.21 7.27
C ASN A 103 22.25 -8.99 6.39
N ALA A 104 22.68 -9.20 5.14
CA ALA A 104 22.91 -8.10 4.21
C ALA A 104 21.61 -7.44 3.78
N ILE A 105 20.53 -8.21 3.60
CA ILE A 105 19.18 -7.68 3.33
C ILE A 105 18.72 -6.82 4.50
N LYS A 106 18.80 -7.33 5.74
CA LYS A 106 18.42 -6.58 6.95
C LYS A 106 19.26 -5.31 7.13
N ALA A 107 20.56 -5.37 6.86
CA ALA A 107 21.44 -4.20 6.91
C ALA A 107 21.06 -3.14 5.84
N SER A 108 20.76 -3.57 4.61
CA SER A 108 20.30 -2.68 3.53
C SER A 108 18.97 -2.00 3.90
N LEU A 109 18.03 -2.75 4.44
CA LEU A 109 16.75 -2.21 4.91
C LEU A 109 16.92 -1.23 6.07
N ALA A 110 17.83 -1.52 7.00
CA ALA A 110 18.16 -0.60 8.10
C ALA A 110 18.78 0.71 7.60
N ALA A 111 19.62 0.65 6.56
CA ALA A 111 20.18 1.83 5.92
C ALA A 111 19.10 2.63 5.16
N ALA A 112 18.21 1.94 4.44
CA ALA A 112 17.06 2.55 3.76
C ALA A 112 16.16 3.29 4.76
N HIS A 113 15.86 2.69 5.91
CA HIS A 113 15.03 3.28 6.96
C HIS A 113 15.65 4.55 7.55
N LYS A 114 16.98 4.65 7.61
CA LYS A 114 17.64 5.90 8.03
C LYS A 114 17.47 7.03 7.03
N SER A 115 17.31 6.74 5.74
CA SER A 115 17.08 7.75 4.71
C SER A 115 15.60 8.15 4.56
N VAL A 116 14.68 7.32 5.07
CA VAL A 116 13.23 7.59 5.13
C VAL A 116 12.74 7.27 6.55
N PRO A 117 13.11 8.06 7.57
CA PRO A 117 12.97 7.68 8.98
C PRO A 117 11.52 7.55 9.47
N ASN A 118 10.59 8.24 8.82
CA ASN A 118 9.17 8.25 9.20
C ASN A 118 8.35 7.17 8.49
N ALA A 119 9.02 6.24 7.79
CA ALA A 119 8.33 5.17 7.08
C ALA A 119 7.71 4.17 8.07
N ILE A 120 6.44 3.87 7.85
CA ILE A 120 5.67 2.87 8.62
C ILE A 120 5.52 1.55 7.85
N ALA A 121 5.98 1.51 6.62
CA ALA A 121 5.84 0.36 5.72
C ALA A 121 6.97 0.28 4.70
N ILE A 122 6.99 -0.83 3.98
CA ILE A 122 7.76 -1.01 2.74
C ILE A 122 6.80 -1.42 1.62
N ASN A 123 7.01 -0.88 0.41
CA ASN A 123 6.56 -1.51 -0.81
C ASN A 123 7.75 -1.76 -1.78
N ASN A 124 7.58 -2.67 -2.72
CA ASN A 124 8.66 -3.01 -3.65
C ASN A 124 8.62 -2.13 -4.90
N HIS A 125 9.73 -1.41 -5.16
CA HIS A 125 10.05 -0.89 -6.48
C HIS A 125 10.57 -2.02 -7.36
N MET A 126 9.93 -2.30 -8.51
CA MET A 126 10.16 -3.50 -9.31
C MET A 126 9.94 -4.79 -8.50
N GLY A 127 10.93 -5.70 -8.43
CA GLY A 127 10.89 -6.88 -7.57
C GLY A 127 10.29 -8.11 -8.22
N SER A 128 10.03 -8.13 -9.53
CA SER A 128 9.40 -9.28 -10.20
C SER A 128 10.20 -10.57 -10.12
N LYS A 129 11.50 -10.53 -9.75
CA LYS A 129 12.31 -11.71 -9.41
C LYS A 129 12.35 -11.93 -7.89
N LEU A 130 12.74 -10.93 -7.13
CA LEU A 130 13.01 -11.08 -5.69
C LEU A 130 11.78 -11.55 -4.91
N THR A 131 10.59 -10.98 -5.21
CA THR A 131 9.36 -11.30 -4.48
C THR A 131 8.89 -12.75 -4.65
N GLN A 132 9.43 -13.48 -5.63
CA GLN A 132 9.18 -14.91 -5.82
C GLN A 132 10.05 -15.81 -4.94
N LEU A 133 11.13 -15.27 -4.35
CA LEU A 133 12.15 -16.05 -3.65
C LEU A 133 11.89 -16.06 -2.14
N THR A 134 11.83 -17.26 -1.58
CA THR A 134 11.51 -17.42 -0.15
C THR A 134 12.56 -16.78 0.74
N LEU A 135 13.84 -17.07 0.53
CA LEU A 135 14.91 -16.65 1.44
C LEU A 135 15.02 -15.12 1.57
N PRO A 136 15.14 -14.33 0.48
CA PRO A 136 15.22 -12.88 0.60
C PRO A 136 13.91 -12.25 1.13
N MET A 137 12.75 -12.79 0.74
CA MET A 137 11.47 -12.28 1.27
C MET A 137 11.28 -12.61 2.75
N THR A 138 11.73 -13.78 3.22
CA THR A 138 11.74 -14.10 4.66
C THR A 138 12.59 -13.09 5.43
N ALA A 139 13.84 -12.83 4.99
CA ALA A 139 14.70 -11.85 5.64
C ALA A 139 14.09 -10.43 5.64
N THR A 140 13.39 -10.07 4.55
CA THR A 140 12.67 -8.80 4.47
C THR A 140 11.53 -8.75 5.50
N MET A 141 10.69 -9.79 5.57
CA MET A 141 9.56 -9.82 6.49
C MET A 141 9.99 -9.92 7.96
N GLU A 142 11.09 -10.64 8.27
CA GLU A 142 11.68 -10.65 9.61
C GLU A 142 12.10 -9.24 10.05
N TYR A 143 12.76 -8.48 9.16
CA TYR A 143 13.09 -7.08 9.45
C TYR A 143 11.86 -6.24 9.73
N LEU A 144 10.79 -6.38 8.92
CA LEU A 144 9.53 -5.65 9.12
C LEU A 144 8.88 -6.01 10.46
N HIS A 145 8.84 -7.29 10.79
CA HIS A 145 8.32 -7.78 12.07
C HIS A 145 9.09 -7.17 13.26
N GLU A 146 10.43 -7.21 13.22
CA GLU A 146 11.31 -6.63 14.24
C GLU A 146 11.10 -5.12 14.42
N LYS A 147 10.69 -4.40 13.38
CA LYS A 147 10.48 -2.94 13.38
C LYS A 147 9.03 -2.51 13.54
N GLY A 148 8.09 -3.42 13.57
CA GLY A 148 6.66 -3.12 13.61
C GLY A 148 6.15 -2.44 12.34
N LEU A 149 6.78 -2.71 11.20
CA LEU A 149 6.41 -2.17 9.90
C LEU A 149 5.49 -3.14 9.15
N TYR A 150 4.70 -2.64 8.20
CA TYR A 150 3.90 -3.48 7.32
C TYR A 150 4.46 -3.54 5.89
N PHE A 151 3.94 -4.44 5.08
CA PHE A 151 4.36 -4.63 3.68
C PHE A 151 3.20 -4.37 2.72
N VAL A 152 3.48 -3.66 1.62
CA VAL A 152 2.55 -3.52 0.50
C VAL A 152 3.18 -4.13 -0.76
N ASP A 153 2.67 -5.27 -1.19
CA ASP A 153 3.12 -5.90 -2.43
C ASP A 153 2.61 -5.11 -3.65
N SER A 154 3.52 -4.46 -4.38
CA SER A 154 3.21 -3.77 -5.64
C SER A 154 2.78 -4.74 -6.75
N ARG A 155 2.85 -6.06 -6.51
CA ARG A 155 2.45 -7.14 -7.44
C ARG A 155 2.95 -6.94 -8.87
N THR A 156 4.26 -6.74 -9.01
CA THR A 156 4.94 -6.66 -10.31
C THR A 156 5.04 -8.03 -10.99
N THR A 157 4.69 -9.07 -10.28
CA THR A 157 4.52 -10.46 -10.76
C THR A 157 3.34 -11.13 -10.04
N ARG A 158 2.62 -11.99 -10.75
CA ARG A 158 1.56 -12.82 -10.15
C ARG A 158 2.10 -13.96 -9.27
N TYR A 159 3.40 -14.21 -9.34
CA TYR A 159 4.07 -15.30 -8.62
C TYR A 159 4.72 -14.81 -7.31
N SER A 160 4.43 -13.59 -6.87
CA SER A 160 4.91 -13.07 -5.60
C SER A 160 4.52 -14.00 -4.45
N ARG A 161 5.47 -14.22 -3.55
CA ARG A 161 5.32 -14.97 -2.30
C ARG A 161 5.26 -14.05 -1.08
N ALA A 162 5.30 -12.73 -1.30
CA ALA A 162 5.41 -11.75 -0.23
C ALA A 162 4.27 -11.91 0.79
N GLU A 163 3.00 -11.90 0.34
CA GLU A 163 1.82 -12.05 1.17
C GLU A 163 1.88 -13.34 2.02
N SER A 164 2.14 -14.49 1.39
CA SER A 164 2.18 -15.78 2.10
C SER A 164 3.32 -15.88 3.13
N ILE A 165 4.43 -15.16 2.93
CA ILE A 165 5.55 -15.12 3.87
C ILE A 165 5.25 -14.13 4.99
N ALA A 166 4.66 -12.97 4.67
CA ALA A 166 4.22 -11.98 5.64
C ALA A 166 3.22 -12.59 6.64
N ASP A 167 2.19 -13.28 6.14
CA ASP A 167 1.19 -13.97 6.97
C ASP A 167 1.82 -14.97 7.94
N LYS A 168 2.78 -15.78 7.45
CA LYS A 168 3.49 -16.77 8.28
C LYS A 168 4.31 -16.14 9.41
N LEU A 169 4.81 -14.92 9.21
CA LEU A 169 5.64 -14.20 10.16
C LEU A 169 4.86 -13.16 10.97
N GLY A 170 3.53 -13.07 10.78
CA GLY A 170 2.67 -12.11 11.47
C GLY A 170 2.94 -10.66 11.09
N VAL A 171 3.44 -10.40 9.87
CA VAL A 171 3.63 -9.06 9.33
C VAL A 171 2.33 -8.59 8.68
N PRO A 172 1.74 -7.48 9.13
CA PRO A 172 0.58 -6.90 8.45
C PRO A 172 0.92 -6.60 6.99
N ASN A 173 0.04 -6.97 6.07
CA ASN A 173 0.34 -6.78 4.67
C ASN A 173 -0.89 -6.47 3.83
N LEU A 174 -0.66 -5.79 2.73
CA LEU A 174 -1.63 -5.48 1.68
C LEU A 174 -0.99 -5.74 0.32
N HIS A 175 -1.78 -5.69 -0.73
CA HIS A 175 -1.27 -5.74 -2.09
C HIS A 175 -1.99 -4.74 -3.00
N ARG A 176 -1.31 -4.32 -4.06
CA ARG A 176 -1.89 -3.48 -5.09
C ARG A 176 -2.99 -4.19 -5.86
N HIS A 177 -4.13 -3.55 -6.01
CA HIS A 177 -5.24 -3.99 -6.83
C HIS A 177 -5.19 -3.38 -8.24
N VAL A 178 -4.80 -2.10 -8.35
CA VAL A 178 -4.79 -1.37 -9.63
C VAL A 178 -3.57 -0.46 -9.73
N PHE A 179 -2.84 -0.52 -10.86
CA PHE A 179 -1.99 0.59 -11.30
C PHE A 179 -2.87 1.61 -12.00
N LEU A 180 -2.80 2.87 -11.56
CA LEU A 180 -3.67 3.93 -12.06
C LEU A 180 -3.15 4.53 -13.37
N ASP A 181 -1.84 4.54 -13.56
CA ASP A 181 -1.10 5.33 -14.55
C ASP A 181 -0.16 4.51 -15.45
N HIS A 182 -0.39 3.20 -15.59
CA HIS A 182 0.40 2.39 -16.55
C HIS A 182 0.33 2.93 -17.99
N ILE A 183 -0.70 3.71 -18.30
CA ILE A 183 -0.80 4.61 -19.43
C ILE A 183 -1.07 5.99 -18.83
N PRO A 184 -0.09 6.94 -18.88
CA PRO A 184 -0.18 8.23 -18.18
C PRO A 184 -1.05 9.25 -18.94
N GLU A 185 -2.23 8.82 -19.37
CA GLU A 185 -3.24 9.65 -20.03
C GLU A 185 -4.43 9.88 -19.08
N PRO A 186 -4.95 11.12 -18.94
CA PRO A 186 -6.05 11.44 -18.03
C PRO A 186 -7.27 10.52 -18.18
N LYS A 187 -7.62 10.17 -19.41
CA LYS A 187 -8.75 9.27 -19.71
C LYS A 187 -8.51 7.85 -19.17
N HIS A 188 -7.29 7.33 -19.33
CA HIS A 188 -6.91 6.02 -18.81
C HIS A 188 -6.85 6.00 -17.28
N ILE A 189 -6.26 7.02 -16.68
CA ILE A 189 -6.23 7.19 -15.22
C ILE A 189 -7.65 7.19 -14.64
N ALA A 190 -8.55 7.99 -15.23
CA ALA A 190 -9.95 8.03 -14.81
C ALA A 190 -10.66 6.66 -14.93
N MET A 191 -10.34 5.89 -15.97
CA MET A 191 -10.87 4.54 -16.16
C MET A 191 -10.34 3.56 -15.09
N GLN A 192 -9.03 3.61 -14.79
CA GLN A 192 -8.42 2.77 -13.75
C GLN A 192 -8.95 3.15 -12.35
N PHE A 193 -9.19 4.43 -12.09
CA PHE A 193 -9.82 4.87 -10.85
C PHE A 193 -11.25 4.33 -10.69
N LYS A 194 -12.05 4.32 -11.78
CA LYS A 194 -13.36 3.66 -11.77
C LYS A 194 -13.25 2.16 -11.50
N ARG A 195 -12.19 1.50 -12.01
CA ARG A 195 -11.91 0.08 -11.72
C ARG A 195 -11.56 -0.11 -10.24
N LEU A 196 -10.71 0.75 -9.67
CA LEU A 196 -10.33 0.71 -8.25
C LEU A 196 -11.56 0.81 -7.35
N ARG A 197 -12.46 1.76 -7.61
CA ARG A 197 -13.72 1.91 -6.89
C ARG A 197 -14.61 0.66 -6.97
N ARG A 198 -14.69 0.01 -8.14
CA ARG A 198 -15.45 -1.25 -8.29
C ARG A 198 -14.86 -2.38 -7.46
N VAL A 199 -13.51 -2.45 -7.39
CA VAL A 199 -12.81 -3.43 -6.56
C VAL A 199 -13.09 -3.16 -5.08
N ALA A 200 -12.96 -1.93 -4.62
CA ALA A 200 -13.27 -1.52 -3.26
C ALA A 200 -14.72 -1.88 -2.89
N ASN A 201 -15.69 -1.50 -3.72
CA ASN A 201 -17.11 -1.81 -3.48
C ASN A 201 -17.39 -3.32 -3.41
N LYS A 202 -16.62 -4.14 -4.12
CA LYS A 202 -16.80 -5.60 -4.14
C LYS A 202 -16.18 -6.28 -2.93
N TYR A 203 -15.03 -5.82 -2.47
CA TYR A 203 -14.20 -6.50 -1.46
C TYR A 203 -14.10 -5.72 -0.13
N GLY A 204 -14.74 -4.55 -0.03
CA GLY A 204 -14.68 -3.68 1.14
C GLY A 204 -13.49 -2.74 1.15
N GLN A 205 -12.40 -3.08 0.45
CA GLN A 205 -11.18 -2.26 0.36
C GLN A 205 -10.43 -2.46 -0.96
N ALA A 206 -9.65 -1.46 -1.36
CA ALA A 206 -8.74 -1.58 -2.50
C ALA A 206 -7.53 -0.64 -2.39
N VAL A 207 -6.38 -1.08 -2.93
CA VAL A 207 -5.15 -0.30 -3.03
C VAL A 207 -4.88 0.06 -4.48
N GLY A 208 -4.77 1.36 -4.75
CA GLY A 208 -4.33 1.92 -6.02
C GLY A 208 -2.92 2.50 -5.91
N ILE A 209 -2.08 2.25 -6.91
CA ILE A 209 -0.74 2.84 -7.00
C ILE A 209 -0.64 3.68 -8.27
N ALA A 210 -0.05 4.87 -8.15
CA ALA A 210 0.39 5.73 -9.25
C ALA A 210 1.85 6.16 -9.01
N HIS A 211 2.47 6.80 -10.01
CA HIS A 211 3.87 7.23 -9.95
C HIS A 211 3.98 8.73 -10.22
N THR A 212 5.11 9.33 -9.81
CA THR A 212 5.50 10.67 -10.24
C THR A 212 6.06 10.61 -11.68
N HIS A 213 5.59 11.47 -12.60
CA HIS A 213 5.99 11.52 -14.02
C HIS A 213 6.73 12.82 -14.37
#